data_663d8e86270198eee2c58f0c52061c98
#
_entry.id   663d8e86270198eee2c58f0c52061c98
#
_cell.length_a   1.000
_cell.length_b   1.000
_cell.length_c   1.000
_cell.angle_alpha   90.00
_cell.angle_beta   90.00
_cell.angle_gamma   90.00
#
_symmetry.space_group_name_H-M   'P 1'
#
loop_
_entity.id
_entity.type
_entity.pdbx_description
1 polymer ?
#
loop_
_entity_poly.entity_id
_entity_poly.type
_entity_poly.pdbx_seq_one_letter_code
_entity_poly.pdbx_strand_id
1 'polypeptide(L)'
;MKVLILSGPNHGFDSSAIVIHGFLEGHADIDVEVSQDKEALCSLGTVDVCVFGTGFTRAVRRADGAVDRVDDLTPAQEQGLFAYVEGGGGLVGIHGTAWWIPSRAVPLLGGHANWHPPGLTFEVQIENGDHPITEGVPSFEVKDEIYMSAWDPSIHILATATWQEQQHPLAWTQSYGAGRVFYTALGHTSDTFQRPMMQRLMTNAVRWT
;
A
#
# COMPACT_ATOMS: atom_id res chain seq x y z
N MET A 1 3.38 -14.65 -12.70
CA MET A 1 2.24 -14.04 -11.97
C MET A 1 1.85 -12.75 -12.62
N LYS A 2 0.56 -12.42 -12.65
CA LYS A 2 0.05 -11.15 -13.22
C LYS A 2 -0.17 -10.12 -12.12
N VAL A 3 0.44 -8.98 -12.26
CA VAL A 3 0.40 -7.88 -11.29
C VAL A 3 -0.25 -6.66 -11.93
N LEU A 4 -1.30 -6.14 -11.32
CA LEU A 4 -1.91 -4.87 -11.70
C LEU A 4 -1.51 -3.80 -10.69
N ILE A 5 -0.82 -2.76 -11.15
CA ILE A 5 -0.61 -1.54 -10.36
C ILE A 5 -1.74 -0.58 -10.70
N LEU A 6 -2.69 -0.44 -9.80
CA LEU A 6 -3.75 0.54 -9.97
C LEU A 6 -3.29 1.89 -9.42
N SER A 7 -3.07 2.82 -10.34
CA SER A 7 -2.48 4.13 -10.10
C SER A 7 -3.53 5.24 -10.11
N GLY A 8 -3.19 6.36 -9.50
CA GLY A 8 -3.99 7.57 -9.50
C GLY A 8 -3.14 8.80 -9.15
N PRO A 9 -3.68 10.02 -9.34
CA PRO A 9 -2.89 11.25 -9.30
C PRO A 9 -2.54 11.74 -7.89
N ASN A 10 -3.18 11.21 -6.84
CA ASN A 10 -2.92 11.69 -5.48
C ASN A 10 -1.52 11.29 -5.01
N HIS A 11 -0.86 12.18 -4.26
CA HIS A 11 0.49 12.01 -3.75
C HIS A 11 1.53 11.73 -4.86
N GLY A 12 1.23 12.07 -6.13
CA GLY A 12 2.12 11.75 -7.24
C GLY A 12 2.31 10.23 -7.45
N PHE A 13 1.33 9.41 -7.07
CA PHE A 13 1.46 7.96 -7.15
C PHE A 13 1.60 7.44 -8.58
N ASP A 14 1.15 8.20 -9.57
CA ASP A 14 1.44 7.94 -10.98
C ASP A 14 2.95 7.84 -11.25
N SER A 15 3.76 8.73 -10.65
CA SER A 15 5.22 8.66 -10.72
C SER A 15 5.79 7.46 -9.95
N SER A 16 5.22 7.14 -8.78
CA SER A 16 5.60 5.97 -8.00
C SER A 16 5.29 4.66 -8.73
N ALA A 17 4.14 4.59 -9.40
CA ALA A 17 3.73 3.43 -10.20
C ALA A 17 4.71 3.12 -11.32
N ILE A 18 5.26 4.15 -11.99
CA ILE A 18 6.29 3.99 -13.03
C ILE A 18 7.57 3.37 -12.43
N VAL A 19 8.00 3.83 -11.27
CA VAL A 19 9.20 3.28 -10.60
C VAL A 19 8.95 1.84 -10.17
N ILE A 20 7.77 1.55 -9.58
CA ILE A 20 7.39 0.20 -9.15
C ILE A 20 7.33 -0.74 -10.36
N HIS A 21 6.68 -0.33 -11.44
CA HIS A 21 6.64 -1.09 -12.70
C HIS A 21 8.06 -1.43 -13.16
N GLY A 22 8.96 -0.42 -13.23
CA GLY A 22 10.30 -0.59 -13.78
C GLY A 22 11.14 -1.64 -13.05
N PHE A 23 11.06 -1.74 -11.71
CA PHE A 23 11.81 -2.79 -11.02
C PHE A 23 11.10 -4.15 -11.01
N LEU A 24 9.77 -4.20 -11.07
CA LEU A 24 9.03 -5.45 -11.16
C LEU A 24 9.16 -6.09 -12.54
N GLU A 25 9.12 -5.30 -13.62
CA GLU A 25 9.28 -5.77 -15.00
C GLU A 25 10.63 -6.48 -15.23
N GLY A 26 11.66 -6.13 -14.44
CA GLY A 26 12.97 -6.80 -14.48
C GLY A 26 12.96 -8.27 -14.05
N HIS A 27 11.84 -8.78 -13.53
CA HIS A 27 11.69 -10.16 -13.06
C HIS A 27 10.88 -11.01 -14.06
N ALA A 28 11.50 -12.05 -14.61
CA ALA A 28 10.88 -12.90 -15.65
C ALA A 28 9.63 -13.67 -15.18
N ASP A 29 9.41 -13.79 -13.89
CA ASP A 29 8.25 -14.44 -13.26
C ASP A 29 7.08 -13.48 -13.02
N ILE A 30 7.25 -12.17 -13.28
CA ILE A 30 6.25 -11.11 -13.05
C ILE A 30 5.86 -10.47 -14.38
N ASP A 31 4.56 -10.51 -14.67
CA ASP A 31 3.92 -9.79 -15.77
C ASP A 31 3.13 -8.63 -15.15
N VAL A 32 3.66 -7.41 -15.29
CA VAL A 32 3.15 -6.23 -14.58
C VAL A 32 2.53 -5.23 -15.53
N GLU A 33 1.34 -4.75 -15.17
CA GLU A 33 0.60 -3.72 -15.88
C GLU A 33 0.30 -2.53 -14.95
N VAL A 34 0.37 -1.30 -15.48
CA VAL A 34 -0.08 -0.09 -14.79
C VAL A 34 -1.37 0.41 -15.43
N SER A 35 -2.40 0.62 -14.62
CA SER A 35 -3.66 1.19 -15.06
C SER A 35 -4.09 2.33 -14.15
N GLN A 36 -4.77 3.35 -14.72
CA GLN A 36 -5.49 4.39 -13.98
C GLN A 36 -7.01 4.17 -14.04
N ASP A 37 -7.45 3.13 -14.75
CA ASP A 37 -8.85 2.80 -14.89
C ASP A 37 -9.37 2.06 -13.65
N LYS A 38 -10.16 2.75 -12.84
CA LYS A 38 -10.78 2.20 -11.63
C LYS A 38 -11.79 1.08 -11.92
N GLU A 39 -12.33 1.02 -13.15
CA GLU A 39 -13.23 -0.07 -13.54
C GLU A 39 -12.52 -1.43 -13.54
N ALA A 40 -11.18 -1.46 -13.62
CA ALA A 40 -10.40 -2.68 -13.46
C ALA A 40 -10.70 -3.39 -12.13
N LEU A 41 -11.06 -2.66 -11.07
CA LEU A 41 -11.45 -3.24 -9.77
C LEU A 41 -12.70 -4.13 -9.86
N CYS A 42 -13.56 -3.91 -10.85
CA CYS A 42 -14.75 -4.73 -11.08
C CYS A 42 -14.44 -6.08 -11.78
N SER A 43 -13.20 -6.28 -12.26
CA SER A 43 -12.83 -7.44 -13.09
C SER A 43 -11.42 -7.98 -12.82
N LEU A 44 -11.02 -8.08 -11.56
CA LEU A 44 -9.67 -8.53 -11.14
C LEU A 44 -9.45 -10.05 -11.26
N GLY A 45 -10.40 -10.83 -11.77
CA GLY A 45 -10.35 -12.30 -11.75
C GLY A 45 -9.20 -12.97 -12.52
N THR A 46 -8.42 -12.22 -13.31
CA THR A 46 -7.22 -12.73 -14.01
C THR A 46 -5.92 -12.15 -13.43
N VAL A 47 -6.01 -11.32 -12.41
CA VAL A 47 -4.89 -10.70 -11.72
C VAL A 47 -4.53 -11.55 -10.50
N ASP A 48 -3.26 -11.85 -10.32
CA ASP A 48 -2.78 -12.57 -9.14
C ASP A 48 -2.58 -11.58 -7.96
N VAL A 49 -2.02 -10.39 -8.24
CA VAL A 49 -1.75 -9.36 -7.21
C VAL A 49 -2.19 -7.98 -7.70
N CYS A 50 -2.99 -7.30 -6.90
CA CYS A 50 -3.32 -5.89 -7.07
C CYS A 50 -2.43 -5.02 -6.16
N VAL A 51 -1.61 -4.16 -6.77
CA VAL A 51 -0.88 -3.11 -6.07
C VAL A 51 -1.75 -1.87 -6.06
N PHE A 52 -2.27 -1.52 -4.88
CA PHE A 52 -3.26 -0.47 -4.71
C PHE A 52 -2.60 0.79 -4.13
N GLY A 53 -2.58 1.82 -4.93
CA GLY A 53 -1.90 3.06 -4.58
C GLY A 53 -2.78 4.09 -3.87
N THR A 54 -2.34 5.32 -3.89
CA THR A 54 -2.94 6.43 -3.11
C THR A 54 -3.83 7.35 -3.95
N GLY A 55 -4.26 6.95 -5.14
CA GLY A 55 -4.82 7.84 -6.16
C GLY A 55 -6.34 8.10 -6.13
N PHE A 56 -7.09 7.57 -5.14
CA PHE A 56 -8.53 7.42 -5.30
C PHE A 56 -9.40 8.32 -4.41
N THR A 57 -8.93 9.52 -4.11
CA THR A 57 -9.75 10.58 -3.53
C THR A 57 -9.86 11.76 -4.49
N ARG A 58 -10.98 12.47 -4.44
CA ARG A 58 -11.18 13.72 -5.16
C ARG A 58 -11.54 14.87 -4.23
N ALA A 59 -11.14 16.05 -4.60
CA ALA A 59 -11.50 17.27 -3.89
C ALA A 59 -12.90 17.72 -4.33
N VAL A 60 -13.77 17.98 -3.36
CA VAL A 60 -15.10 18.57 -3.59
C VAL A 60 -15.14 19.91 -2.87
N ARG A 61 -15.35 20.98 -3.64
CA ARG A 61 -15.50 22.32 -3.07
C ARG A 61 -16.93 22.52 -2.60
N ARG A 62 -17.10 22.85 -1.33
CA ARG A 62 -18.39 23.21 -0.73
C ARG A 62 -18.81 24.64 -1.09
N ALA A 63 -20.09 24.95 -0.84
CA ALA A 63 -20.64 26.29 -1.07
C ALA A 63 -19.98 27.39 -0.20
N ASP A 64 -19.48 27.03 0.97
CA ASP A 64 -18.73 27.91 1.88
C ASP A 64 -17.26 28.10 1.46
N GLY A 65 -16.83 27.49 0.35
CA GLY A 65 -15.47 27.57 -0.16
C GLY A 65 -14.51 26.54 0.43
N ALA A 66 -14.89 25.80 1.46
CA ALA A 66 -14.10 24.70 2.01
C ALA A 66 -13.96 23.54 1.01
N VAL A 67 -12.91 22.76 1.16
CA VAL A 67 -12.63 21.60 0.31
C VAL A 67 -12.69 20.33 1.14
N ASP A 68 -13.64 19.47 0.82
CA ASP A 68 -13.70 18.11 1.35
C ASP A 68 -12.92 17.17 0.43
N ARG A 69 -12.25 16.19 1.00
CA ARG A 69 -11.77 15.03 0.26
C ARG A 69 -12.77 13.90 0.42
N VAL A 70 -13.24 13.38 -0.69
CA VAL A 70 -14.20 12.28 -0.71
C VAL A 70 -13.59 11.11 -1.45
N ASP A 71 -14.03 9.92 -1.10
CA ASP A 71 -13.69 8.71 -1.83
C ASP A 71 -14.16 8.83 -3.30
N ASP A 72 -13.29 8.43 -4.21
CA ASP A 72 -13.56 8.49 -5.65
C ASP A 72 -13.81 7.09 -6.26
N LEU A 73 -13.88 6.07 -5.43
CA LEU A 73 -14.34 4.74 -5.83
C LEU A 73 -15.87 4.66 -5.75
N THR A 74 -16.47 3.99 -6.72
CA THR A 74 -17.88 3.60 -6.63
C THR A 74 -18.05 2.41 -5.70
N PRO A 75 -19.24 2.19 -5.13
CA PRO A 75 -19.51 1.00 -4.32
C PRO A 75 -19.21 -0.33 -5.06
N ALA A 76 -19.42 -0.37 -6.38
CA ALA A 76 -19.11 -1.56 -7.18
C ALA A 76 -17.62 -1.83 -7.31
N GLN A 77 -16.81 -0.78 -7.52
CA GLN A 77 -15.35 -0.87 -7.58
C GLN A 77 -14.78 -1.32 -6.23
N GLU A 78 -15.26 -0.74 -5.14
CA GLU A 78 -14.86 -1.13 -3.80
C GLU A 78 -15.25 -2.59 -3.50
N GLN A 79 -16.49 -2.96 -3.79
CA GLN A 79 -16.94 -4.34 -3.63
C GLN A 79 -16.13 -5.33 -4.47
N GLY A 80 -15.74 -4.94 -5.69
CA GLY A 80 -14.90 -5.76 -6.56
C GLY A 80 -13.53 -6.04 -5.94
N LEU A 81 -12.88 -5.01 -5.38
CA LEU A 81 -11.61 -5.18 -4.65
C LEU A 81 -11.75 -6.11 -3.45
N PHE A 82 -12.78 -5.90 -2.61
CA PHE A 82 -13.00 -6.73 -1.43
C PHE A 82 -13.27 -8.19 -1.81
N ALA A 83 -14.16 -8.42 -2.79
CA ALA A 83 -14.48 -9.77 -3.25
C ALA A 83 -13.27 -10.48 -3.87
N TYR A 84 -12.42 -9.75 -4.59
CA TYR A 84 -11.19 -10.28 -5.17
C TYR A 84 -10.23 -10.78 -4.08
N VAL A 85 -9.99 -9.97 -3.05
CA VAL A 85 -9.10 -10.38 -1.95
C VAL A 85 -9.74 -11.49 -1.12
N GLU A 86 -11.04 -11.39 -0.80
CA GLU A 86 -11.77 -12.44 -0.07
C GLU A 86 -11.70 -13.78 -0.79
N GLY A 87 -11.73 -13.77 -2.13
CA GLY A 87 -11.63 -14.95 -2.99
C GLY A 87 -10.24 -15.52 -3.16
N GLY A 88 -9.18 -14.91 -2.59
CA GLY A 88 -7.81 -15.42 -2.63
C GLY A 88 -6.83 -14.55 -3.43
N GLY A 89 -7.26 -13.42 -3.96
CA GLY A 89 -6.36 -12.46 -4.63
C GLY A 89 -5.38 -11.79 -3.67
N GLY A 90 -4.19 -11.47 -4.15
CA GLY A 90 -3.15 -10.77 -3.38
C GLY A 90 -3.35 -9.25 -3.41
N LEU A 91 -3.19 -8.58 -2.27
CA LEU A 91 -3.26 -7.13 -2.17
C LEU A 91 -1.99 -6.54 -1.58
N VAL A 92 -1.40 -5.58 -2.28
CA VAL A 92 -0.32 -4.74 -1.79
C VAL A 92 -0.85 -3.32 -1.65
N GLY A 93 -1.15 -2.89 -0.42
CA GLY A 93 -1.60 -1.53 -0.12
C GLY A 93 -0.42 -0.61 0.18
N ILE A 94 -0.44 0.59 -0.37
CA ILE A 94 0.65 1.55 -0.25
C ILE A 94 0.14 2.85 0.35
N HIS A 95 0.87 3.35 1.35
CA HIS A 95 0.79 4.69 1.89
C HIS A 95 -0.64 5.15 2.16
N GLY A 96 -1.15 6.10 1.41
CA GLY A 96 -2.47 6.68 1.56
C GLY A 96 -3.64 5.73 1.37
N THR A 97 -3.43 4.47 1.00
CA THR A 97 -4.49 3.46 0.98
C THR A 97 -5.18 3.34 2.34
N ALA A 98 -4.43 3.52 3.44
CA ALA A 98 -5.00 3.50 4.79
C ALA A 98 -5.84 4.75 5.15
N TRP A 99 -5.85 5.79 4.30
CA TRP A 99 -6.67 6.98 4.49
C TRP A 99 -8.01 6.92 3.75
N TRP A 100 -8.12 6.10 2.72
CA TRP A 100 -9.17 6.26 1.73
C TRP A 100 -10.28 5.27 1.76
N ILE A 101 -9.97 4.10 2.23
CA ILE A 101 -10.97 3.10 2.47
C ILE A 101 -11.48 3.37 3.88
N PRO A 102 -12.67 3.97 4.08
CA PRO A 102 -13.13 4.41 5.38
C PRO A 102 -13.19 3.24 6.38
N SER A 103 -14.11 3.18 7.30
CA SER A 103 -14.21 2.16 8.36
C SER A 103 -14.08 0.69 7.91
N ARG A 104 -14.15 0.41 6.60
CA ARG A 104 -13.95 -0.92 6.00
C ARG A 104 -12.50 -1.26 5.70
N ALA A 105 -11.59 -0.25 5.72
CA ALA A 105 -10.17 -0.50 5.47
C ALA A 105 -9.53 -1.35 6.58
N VAL A 106 -9.96 -1.18 7.81
CA VAL A 106 -9.39 -1.93 8.92
C VAL A 106 -9.54 -3.44 8.71
N PRO A 107 -10.72 -3.99 8.38
CA PRO A 107 -10.84 -5.40 8.03
C PRO A 107 -9.96 -5.82 6.86
N LEU A 108 -9.85 -5.01 5.80
CA LEU A 108 -9.09 -5.36 4.60
C LEU A 108 -7.58 -5.17 4.78
N LEU A 109 -7.15 -4.01 5.25
CA LEU A 109 -5.73 -3.64 5.36
C LEU A 109 -5.11 -3.99 6.70
N GLY A 110 -5.91 -4.27 7.72
CA GLY A 110 -5.45 -4.46 9.09
C GLY A 110 -5.18 -3.17 9.85
N GLY A 111 -5.40 -2.01 9.24
CA GLY A 111 -5.14 -0.73 9.88
C GLY A 111 -5.73 0.47 9.15
N HIS A 112 -5.76 1.59 9.85
CA HIS A 112 -6.23 2.88 9.34
C HIS A 112 -5.32 3.99 9.86
N ALA A 113 -4.89 4.91 8.98
CA ALA A 113 -4.08 6.05 9.36
C ALA A 113 -4.96 7.18 9.93
N ASN A 114 -4.48 7.82 11.00
CA ASN A 114 -5.20 8.91 11.67
C ASN A 114 -4.49 10.25 11.53
N TRP A 115 -3.16 10.24 11.53
CA TRP A 115 -2.32 11.43 11.47
C TRP A 115 -0.88 11.04 11.14
N HIS A 116 -0.05 12.01 10.77
CA HIS A 116 1.40 11.86 10.63
C HIS A 116 2.10 13.19 10.94
N PRO A 117 3.33 13.17 11.50
CA PRO A 117 4.19 14.34 11.53
C PRO A 117 4.59 14.73 10.09
N PRO A 118 5.13 15.96 9.87
CA PRO A 118 5.77 16.29 8.61
C PRO A 118 6.84 15.25 8.24
N GLY A 119 7.08 15.05 6.94
CA GLY A 119 8.04 14.06 6.45
C GLY A 119 9.41 14.19 7.11
N LEU A 120 9.95 13.06 7.56
CA LEU A 120 11.17 12.93 8.34
C LEU A 120 12.16 11.99 7.64
N THR A 121 13.44 12.10 8.02
CA THR A 121 14.41 11.03 7.75
C THR A 121 14.48 10.15 8.98
N PHE A 122 14.27 8.84 8.80
CA PHE A 122 14.25 7.86 9.88
C PHE A 122 14.71 6.48 9.40
N GLU A 123 15.05 5.64 10.35
CA GLU A 123 15.35 4.24 10.09
C GLU A 123 14.08 3.41 10.06
N VAL A 124 13.92 2.63 8.99
CA VAL A 124 12.94 1.52 8.90
C VAL A 124 13.58 0.32 9.58
N GLN A 125 13.07 -0.03 10.74
CA GLN A 125 13.52 -1.16 11.54
C GLN A 125 12.79 -2.43 11.11
N ILE A 126 13.53 -3.46 10.70
CA ILE A 126 12.94 -4.75 10.32
C ILE A 126 12.74 -5.59 11.58
N GLU A 127 11.49 -5.91 11.89
CA GLU A 127 11.10 -6.62 13.13
C GLU A 127 11.16 -8.14 12.99
N ASN A 128 10.91 -8.66 11.80
CA ASN A 128 10.91 -10.10 11.52
C ASN A 128 11.73 -10.40 10.27
N GLY A 129 13.01 -10.74 10.48
CA GLY A 129 13.95 -11.11 9.41
C GLY A 129 13.70 -12.47 8.76
N ASP A 130 12.89 -13.34 9.41
CA ASP A 130 12.60 -14.69 8.91
C ASP A 130 11.35 -14.76 8.03
N HIS A 131 10.62 -13.66 7.89
CA HIS A 131 9.45 -13.61 7.02
C HIS A 131 9.87 -13.48 5.54
N PRO A 132 9.22 -14.19 4.58
CA PRO A 132 9.60 -14.13 3.15
C PRO A 132 9.65 -12.69 2.59
N ILE A 133 8.78 -11.79 3.05
CA ILE A 133 8.78 -10.39 2.60
C ILE A 133 10.04 -9.65 3.02
N THR A 134 10.58 -9.93 4.20
CA THR A 134 11.77 -9.27 4.74
C THR A 134 13.07 -9.99 4.42
N GLU A 135 13.01 -11.10 3.66
CA GLU A 135 14.19 -11.85 3.28
C GLU A 135 15.21 -10.98 2.52
N GLY A 136 16.40 -10.86 3.11
CA GLY A 136 17.49 -10.05 2.58
C GLY A 136 17.23 -8.53 2.60
N VAL A 137 16.30 -8.07 3.43
CA VAL A 137 16.04 -6.65 3.69
C VAL A 137 16.56 -6.30 5.09
N PRO A 138 17.76 -5.73 5.23
CA PRO A 138 18.21 -5.15 6.50
C PRO A 138 17.43 -3.88 6.81
N SER A 139 17.51 -3.40 8.06
CA SER A 139 17.05 -2.05 8.40
C SER A 139 17.73 -0.99 7.52
N PHE A 140 16.99 0.05 7.11
CA PHE A 140 17.49 1.05 6.18
C PHE A 140 16.88 2.44 6.44
N GLU A 141 17.60 3.47 6.02
CA GLU A 141 17.14 4.85 6.17
C GLU A 141 16.27 5.28 4.98
N VAL A 142 15.20 6.03 5.29
CA VAL A 142 14.30 6.63 4.30
C VAL A 142 13.89 8.03 4.74
N LYS A 143 13.56 8.89 3.77
CA LYS A 143 12.85 10.14 4.02
C LYS A 143 11.40 9.94 3.58
N ASP A 144 10.49 9.84 4.54
CA ASP A 144 9.08 9.56 4.28
C ASP A 144 8.21 10.07 5.44
N GLU A 145 6.98 9.62 5.54
CA GLU A 145 6.05 9.92 6.62
C GLU A 145 5.88 8.71 7.54
N ILE A 146 5.82 8.99 8.85
CA ILE A 146 5.48 7.96 9.85
C ILE A 146 4.01 8.12 10.18
N TYR A 147 3.17 7.16 9.75
CA TYR A 147 1.74 7.21 10.04
C TYR A 147 1.44 6.79 11.48
N MET A 148 0.68 7.64 12.16
CA MET A 148 0.04 7.30 13.42
C MET A 148 -1.24 6.55 13.10
N SER A 149 -1.18 5.24 13.17
CA SER A 149 -2.26 4.34 12.74
C SER A 149 -2.94 3.68 13.93
N ALA A 150 -4.22 3.41 13.79
CA ALA A 150 -4.89 2.36 14.54
C ALA A 150 -4.82 1.07 13.72
N TRP A 151 -4.52 -0.06 14.34
CA TRP A 151 -4.38 -1.35 13.66
C TRP A 151 -5.04 -2.48 14.46
N ASP A 152 -5.43 -3.52 13.75
CA ASP A 152 -5.94 -4.75 14.35
C ASP A 152 -4.78 -5.47 15.06
N PRO A 153 -4.94 -5.90 16.32
CA PRO A 153 -3.91 -6.62 17.05
C PRO A 153 -3.45 -7.93 16.39
N SER A 154 -4.21 -8.47 15.46
CA SER A 154 -3.88 -9.70 14.74
C SER A 154 -2.93 -9.52 13.56
N ILE A 155 -2.62 -8.28 13.14
CA ILE A 155 -1.64 -8.06 12.08
C ILE A 155 -0.26 -8.59 12.46
N HIS A 156 0.48 -9.03 11.45
CA HIS A 156 1.87 -9.42 11.62
C HIS A 156 2.78 -8.26 11.18
N ILE A 157 3.36 -7.56 12.16
CA ILE A 157 4.23 -6.41 11.91
C ILE A 157 5.57 -6.89 11.36
N LEU A 158 6.01 -6.31 10.25
CA LEU A 158 7.26 -6.61 9.56
C LEU A 158 8.30 -5.50 9.71
N ALA A 159 7.85 -4.26 9.80
CA ALA A 159 8.74 -3.11 9.95
C ALA A 159 8.09 -2.02 10.80
N THR A 160 8.94 -1.30 11.56
CA THR A 160 8.54 -0.18 12.41
C THR A 160 9.47 1.01 12.19
N ALA A 161 9.09 2.16 12.75
CA ALA A 161 9.98 3.28 13.02
C ALA A 161 9.80 3.77 14.45
N THR A 162 10.87 4.29 15.03
CA THR A 162 10.81 4.96 16.32
C THR A 162 10.62 6.45 16.14
N TRP A 163 9.54 6.99 16.72
CA TRP A 163 9.29 8.42 16.79
C TRP A 163 8.76 8.80 18.18
N GLN A 164 9.35 9.85 18.79
CA GLN A 164 9.03 10.26 20.17
C GLN A 164 9.07 9.09 21.17
N GLU A 165 10.13 8.28 21.11
CA GLU A 165 10.35 7.13 21.98
C GLU A 165 9.32 5.99 21.87
N GLN A 166 8.47 6.03 20.85
CA GLN A 166 7.47 5.00 20.57
C GLN A 166 7.73 4.35 19.21
N GLN A 167 7.44 3.05 19.13
CA GLN A 167 7.48 2.31 17.87
C GLN A 167 6.13 2.42 17.14
N HIS A 168 6.19 2.72 15.85
CA HIS A 168 5.05 2.85 14.97
C HIS A 168 5.17 1.84 13.83
N PRO A 169 4.18 0.97 13.62
CA PRO A 169 4.17 0.05 12.48
C PRO A 169 4.21 0.80 11.15
N LEU A 170 5.13 0.38 10.28
CA LEU A 170 5.31 0.92 8.93
C LEU A 170 4.90 -0.09 7.86
N ALA A 171 5.06 -1.39 8.12
CA ALA A 171 4.66 -2.43 7.21
C ALA A 171 4.17 -3.66 7.99
N TRP A 172 3.14 -4.30 7.46
CA TRP A 172 2.56 -5.49 8.06
C TRP A 172 1.84 -6.36 7.03
N THR A 173 1.52 -7.57 7.46
CA THR A 173 0.66 -8.49 6.71
C THR A 173 -0.55 -8.89 7.51
N GLN A 174 -1.59 -9.27 6.78
CA GLN A 174 -2.77 -9.95 7.31
C GLN A 174 -3.42 -10.83 6.26
N SER A 175 -4.44 -11.58 6.65
CA SER A 175 -5.32 -12.31 5.76
C SER A 175 -6.71 -11.68 5.72
N TYR A 176 -7.33 -11.65 4.55
CA TYR A 176 -8.72 -11.26 4.38
C TYR A 176 -9.43 -12.31 3.52
N GLY A 177 -10.35 -13.06 4.14
CA GLY A 177 -10.91 -14.25 3.49
C GLY A 177 -9.84 -15.28 3.17
N ALA A 178 -9.74 -15.67 1.91
CA ALA A 178 -8.68 -16.55 1.40
C ALA A 178 -7.44 -15.80 0.90
N GLY A 179 -7.51 -14.46 0.80
CA GLY A 179 -6.44 -13.61 0.26
C GLY A 179 -5.41 -13.19 1.30
N ARG A 180 -4.26 -12.79 0.77
CA ARG A 180 -3.15 -12.26 1.57
C ARG A 180 -2.96 -10.78 1.28
N VAL A 181 -2.75 -10.01 2.34
CA VAL A 181 -2.59 -8.56 2.27
C VAL A 181 -1.25 -8.16 2.87
N PHE A 182 -0.49 -7.40 2.12
CA PHE A 182 0.63 -6.62 2.62
C PHE A 182 0.27 -5.15 2.55
N TYR A 183 0.58 -4.39 3.60
CA TYR A 183 0.46 -2.95 3.61
C TYR A 183 1.76 -2.30 4.05
N THR A 184 2.09 -1.15 3.44
CA THR A 184 3.16 -0.28 3.90
C THR A 184 2.71 1.17 3.99
N ALA A 185 3.01 1.84 5.11
CA ALA A 185 2.81 3.28 5.30
C ALA A 185 3.80 4.12 4.48
N LEU A 186 4.90 3.51 4.01
CA LEU A 186 5.91 4.17 3.19
C LEU A 186 5.39 4.41 1.77
N GLY A 187 5.93 5.42 1.09
CA GLY A 187 5.63 5.68 -0.31
C GLY A 187 4.97 7.02 -0.59
N HIS A 188 5.21 8.03 0.27
CA HIS A 188 4.71 9.40 0.04
C HIS A 188 5.19 9.97 -1.31
N THR A 189 6.43 9.64 -1.71
CA THR A 189 7.00 10.04 -3.00
C THR A 189 7.65 8.88 -3.72
N SER A 190 7.89 9.03 -5.02
CA SER A 190 8.61 8.04 -5.84
C SER A 190 10.04 7.77 -5.37
N ASP A 191 10.67 8.71 -4.64
CA ASP A 191 12.03 8.57 -4.13
C ASP A 191 12.16 7.40 -3.16
N THR A 192 11.10 7.10 -2.40
CA THR A 192 11.06 5.94 -1.50
C THR A 192 11.25 4.64 -2.29
N PHE A 193 10.61 4.51 -3.46
CA PHE A 193 10.70 3.32 -4.31
C PHE A 193 11.99 3.24 -5.14
N GLN A 194 12.81 4.28 -5.16
CA GLN A 194 14.15 4.23 -5.74
C GLN A 194 15.18 3.61 -4.80
N ARG A 195 14.86 3.41 -3.52
CA ARG A 195 15.75 2.75 -2.54
C ARG A 195 15.82 1.25 -2.79
N PRO A 196 17.04 0.65 -2.95
CA PRO A 196 17.17 -0.78 -3.26
C PRO A 196 16.46 -1.69 -2.24
N MET A 197 16.49 -1.33 -0.94
CA MET A 197 15.83 -2.12 0.10
C MET A 197 14.31 -2.04 0.01
N MET A 198 13.76 -0.88 -0.37
CA MET A 198 12.33 -0.73 -0.62
C MET A 198 11.89 -1.52 -1.86
N GLN A 199 12.68 -1.50 -2.93
CA GLN A 199 12.40 -2.32 -4.13
C GLN A 199 12.38 -3.81 -3.78
N ARG A 200 13.36 -4.27 -2.98
CA ARG A 200 13.41 -5.66 -2.51
C ARG A 200 12.20 -6.01 -1.66
N LEU A 201 11.86 -5.17 -0.68
CA LEU A 201 10.69 -5.35 0.17
C LEU A 201 9.40 -5.47 -0.66
N MET A 202 9.22 -4.58 -1.61
CA MET A 202 8.03 -4.56 -2.48
C MET A 202 7.98 -5.77 -3.42
N THR A 203 9.10 -6.16 -4.02
CA THR A 203 9.17 -7.35 -4.87
C THR A 203 8.84 -8.62 -4.08
N ASN A 204 9.39 -8.74 -2.87
CA ASN A 204 9.07 -9.85 -1.98
C ASN A 204 7.60 -9.84 -1.55
N ALA A 205 7.04 -8.65 -1.26
CA ALA A 205 5.63 -8.50 -0.91
C ALA A 205 4.72 -8.95 -2.05
N VAL A 206 4.99 -8.53 -3.29
CA VAL A 206 4.24 -8.97 -4.48
C VAL A 206 4.28 -10.49 -4.64
N ARG A 207 5.44 -11.12 -4.41
CA ARG A 207 5.56 -12.59 -4.53
C ARG A 207 4.89 -13.35 -3.39
N TRP A 208 4.79 -12.74 -2.22
CA TRP A 208 4.20 -13.36 -1.06
C TRP A 208 2.66 -13.27 -1.06
N THR A 209 2.12 -12.14 -1.51
CA THR A 209 0.66 -11.95 -1.59
C THR A 209 0.06 -12.78 -2.70
#